data_a00ce567f3abe33b15d3f580e7b086eb
#
_entry.id   a00ce567f3abe33b15d3f580e7b086eb
#
_cell.length_a   1.000
_cell.length_b   1.000
_cell.length_c   1.000
_cell.angle_alpha   90.00
_cell.angle_beta   90.00
_cell.angle_gamma   90.00
#
_symmetry.space_group_name_H-M   'P 1'
#
loop_
_entity.id
_entity.type
_entity.pdbx_description
1 polymer ?
#
loop_
_entity_poly.entity_id
_entity_poly.type
_entity_poly.pdbx_seq_one_letter_code
_entity_poly.pdbx_strand_id
1 'polypeptide(L)'
;NNYTWLKNLNYISFLRDIGKHFTINKMLSFDSVKLRLEREQSLSYMEFNYMILQAYDFLELNKNKNCLMQIGGSDQWGNIINGVELIKRHSNKQVFGLTTPLITLASGAKMGKTEKGAIWLDKKILSAYDYWQFWRNTDDRDVIKFLNFFTDLHIDEIEGLKNKNINDLKILLANKTTEMLHGKNEAKKSENIAKETFSENSSGSNLHSIKLDRSLINKKINIIDLVVFSKLENSKSEIRRLIKGNAIKINNKVIDNEKFIIELKLFNDNYLKLSIGKKRHIKIELI
;
A
#
# COMPACT_ATOMS: atom_id res chain seq x y z
N ASN A 1 -21.35 -5.68 -13.71
CA ASN A 1 -21.22 -6.92 -12.95
C ASN A 1 -21.39 -8.12 -13.89
N ASN A 2 -20.35 -8.94 -14.02
CA ASN A 2 -20.34 -10.10 -14.93
C ASN A 2 -21.28 -11.24 -14.48
N TYR A 3 -21.70 -11.24 -13.23
CA TYR A 3 -22.72 -12.17 -12.73
C TYR A 3 -24.01 -12.12 -13.56
N THR A 4 -24.34 -10.99 -14.19
CA THR A 4 -25.54 -10.85 -15.01
C THR A 4 -25.59 -11.79 -16.20
N TRP A 5 -24.45 -12.10 -16.83
CA TRP A 5 -24.37 -13.07 -17.93
C TRP A 5 -23.84 -14.44 -17.50
N LEU A 6 -22.99 -14.51 -16.47
CA LEU A 6 -22.40 -15.77 -16.01
C LEU A 6 -23.44 -16.68 -15.29
N LYS A 7 -24.35 -16.10 -14.50
CA LYS A 7 -25.30 -16.88 -13.67
C LYS A 7 -26.23 -17.82 -14.45
N ASN A 8 -26.49 -17.51 -15.71
CA ASN A 8 -27.41 -18.25 -16.56
C ASN A 8 -26.70 -19.15 -17.58
N LEU A 9 -25.36 -19.25 -17.52
CA LEU A 9 -24.61 -20.08 -18.47
C LEU A 9 -24.87 -21.56 -18.18
N ASN A 10 -25.35 -22.27 -19.21
CA ASN A 10 -25.34 -23.72 -19.20
C ASN A 10 -23.92 -24.22 -19.48
N TYR A 11 -23.35 -25.00 -18.62
CA TYR A 11 -21.96 -25.44 -18.70
C TYR A 11 -21.64 -26.19 -20.00
N ILE A 12 -22.50 -27.11 -20.41
CA ILE A 12 -22.29 -27.90 -21.65
C ILE A 12 -22.36 -27.02 -22.89
N SER A 13 -23.33 -26.11 -22.94
CA SER A 13 -23.41 -25.13 -24.02
C SER A 13 -22.21 -24.20 -24.06
N PHE A 14 -21.74 -23.75 -22.91
CA PHE A 14 -20.54 -22.92 -22.80
C PHE A 14 -19.29 -23.64 -23.32
N LEU A 15 -19.08 -24.90 -22.96
CA LEU A 15 -17.98 -25.70 -23.50
C LEU A 15 -18.08 -25.89 -25.02
N ARG A 16 -19.27 -26.16 -25.53
CA ARG A 16 -19.49 -26.36 -26.97
C ARG A 16 -19.27 -25.06 -27.78
N ASP A 17 -19.79 -23.94 -27.29
CA ASP A 17 -19.86 -22.71 -28.08
C ASP A 17 -18.64 -21.81 -27.86
N ILE A 18 -18.06 -21.81 -26.65
CA ILE A 18 -16.93 -20.99 -26.23
C ILE A 18 -15.67 -21.85 -26.05
N GLY A 19 -15.76 -22.93 -25.31
CA GLY A 19 -14.61 -23.80 -24.96
C GLY A 19 -13.86 -24.32 -26.18
N LYS A 20 -14.56 -24.63 -27.30
CA LYS A 20 -13.96 -25.10 -28.54
C LYS A 20 -12.93 -24.12 -29.14
N HIS A 21 -12.95 -22.86 -28.78
CA HIS A 21 -12.01 -21.84 -29.27
C HIS A 21 -10.67 -21.85 -28.51
N PHE A 22 -10.55 -22.61 -27.44
CA PHE A 22 -9.36 -22.71 -26.59
C PHE A 22 -8.69 -24.08 -26.73
N THR A 23 -7.37 -24.11 -26.79
CA THR A 23 -6.61 -25.36 -26.78
C THR A 23 -5.82 -25.47 -25.48
N ILE A 24 -5.82 -26.66 -24.88
CA ILE A 24 -5.08 -26.94 -23.64
C ILE A 24 -3.60 -26.56 -23.80
N ASN A 25 -2.96 -26.94 -24.91
CA ASN A 25 -1.55 -26.64 -25.15
C ASN A 25 -1.25 -25.14 -25.07
N LYS A 26 -2.13 -24.31 -25.66
CA LYS A 26 -1.97 -22.85 -25.58
C LYS A 26 -2.20 -22.32 -24.18
N MET A 27 -3.21 -22.83 -23.48
CA MET A 27 -3.49 -22.43 -22.10
C MET A 27 -2.33 -22.77 -21.16
N LEU A 28 -1.66 -23.91 -21.36
CA LEU A 28 -0.48 -24.33 -20.58
C LEU A 28 0.77 -23.49 -20.90
N SER A 29 0.84 -22.83 -22.06
CA SER A 29 2.01 -22.03 -22.47
C SER A 29 2.08 -20.64 -21.81
N PHE A 30 1.01 -20.15 -21.18
CA PHE A 30 1.01 -18.86 -20.52
C PHE A 30 1.82 -18.90 -19.23
N ASP A 31 2.62 -17.87 -18.99
CA ASP A 31 3.52 -17.78 -17.83
C ASP A 31 2.79 -17.98 -16.48
N SER A 32 1.56 -17.49 -16.34
CA SER A 32 0.73 -17.67 -15.15
C SER A 32 0.46 -19.14 -14.80
N VAL A 33 0.39 -20.01 -15.81
CA VAL A 33 0.20 -21.46 -15.67
C VAL A 33 1.53 -22.18 -15.63
N LYS A 34 2.39 -21.92 -16.63
CA LYS A 34 3.69 -22.58 -16.80
C LYS A 34 4.56 -22.48 -15.55
N LEU A 35 4.73 -21.28 -14.99
CA LEU A 35 5.53 -21.06 -13.78
C LEU A 35 5.00 -21.83 -12.55
N ARG A 36 3.68 -22.00 -12.44
CA ARG A 36 3.08 -22.77 -11.34
C ARG A 36 3.35 -24.26 -11.50
N LEU A 37 3.22 -24.77 -12.72
CA LEU A 37 3.51 -26.18 -13.03
C LEU A 37 5.00 -26.50 -12.83
N GLU A 38 5.90 -25.63 -13.29
CA GLU A 38 7.36 -25.77 -13.09
C GLU A 38 7.77 -25.74 -11.61
N ARG A 39 7.00 -25.04 -10.76
CA ARG A 39 7.21 -24.97 -9.30
C ARG A 39 6.45 -26.05 -8.53
N GLU A 40 5.82 -26.98 -9.21
CA GLU A 40 4.97 -28.02 -8.61
C GLU A 40 3.87 -27.45 -7.69
N GLN A 41 3.42 -26.23 -7.95
CA GLN A 41 2.33 -25.58 -7.23
C GLN A 41 0.98 -26.08 -7.74
N SER A 42 0.06 -26.36 -6.83
CA SER A 42 -1.29 -26.78 -7.21
C SER A 42 -1.99 -25.71 -8.05
N LEU A 43 -2.65 -26.14 -9.11
CA LEU A 43 -3.50 -25.32 -9.97
C LEU A 43 -4.88 -25.97 -10.05
N SER A 44 -5.87 -25.34 -9.44
CA SER A 44 -7.24 -25.88 -9.48
C SER A 44 -7.84 -25.71 -10.89
N TYR A 45 -8.82 -26.57 -11.21
CA TYR A 45 -9.55 -26.47 -12.46
C TYR A 45 -10.23 -25.10 -12.64
N MET A 46 -10.77 -24.54 -11.55
CA MET A 46 -11.35 -23.20 -11.58
C MET A 46 -10.32 -22.12 -11.94
N GLU A 47 -9.14 -22.14 -11.32
CA GLU A 47 -8.06 -21.19 -11.64
C GLU A 47 -7.58 -21.34 -13.09
N PHE A 48 -7.49 -22.57 -13.59
CA PHE A 48 -7.13 -22.83 -14.97
C PHE A 48 -8.18 -22.29 -15.96
N ASN A 49 -9.47 -22.42 -15.61
CA ASN A 49 -10.57 -21.90 -16.44
C ASN A 49 -10.77 -20.39 -16.33
N TYR A 50 -10.15 -19.72 -15.37
CA TYR A 50 -10.32 -18.29 -15.16
C TYR A 50 -10.06 -17.48 -16.44
N MET A 51 -9.03 -17.85 -17.21
CA MET A 51 -8.70 -17.17 -18.47
C MET A 51 -9.81 -17.28 -19.52
N ILE A 52 -10.57 -18.38 -19.54
CA ILE A 52 -11.71 -18.57 -20.45
C ILE A 52 -12.88 -17.70 -20.00
N LEU A 53 -13.15 -17.64 -18.68
CA LEU A 53 -14.21 -16.80 -18.12
C LEU A 53 -13.95 -15.31 -18.36
N GLN A 54 -12.71 -14.85 -18.18
CA GLN A 54 -12.34 -13.46 -18.46
C GLN A 54 -12.40 -13.16 -19.96
N ALA A 55 -12.01 -14.09 -20.83
CA ALA A 55 -12.15 -13.94 -22.27
C ALA A 55 -13.63 -13.82 -22.68
N TYR A 56 -14.51 -14.59 -22.04
CA TYR A 56 -15.95 -14.51 -22.25
C TYR A 56 -16.53 -13.18 -21.76
N ASP A 57 -16.06 -12.67 -20.61
CA ASP A 57 -16.45 -11.35 -20.14
C ASP A 57 -16.12 -10.25 -21.16
N PHE A 58 -14.94 -10.33 -21.79
CA PHE A 58 -14.57 -9.38 -22.84
C PHE A 58 -15.47 -9.51 -24.07
N LEU A 59 -15.83 -10.73 -24.47
CA LEU A 59 -16.78 -10.98 -25.56
C LEU A 59 -18.15 -10.36 -25.25
N GLU A 60 -18.69 -10.56 -24.06
CA GLU A 60 -19.98 -10.00 -23.63
C GLU A 60 -19.93 -8.47 -23.54
N LEU A 61 -18.84 -7.89 -23.05
CA LEU A 61 -18.63 -6.45 -23.03
C LEU A 61 -18.52 -5.87 -24.46
N ASN A 62 -17.85 -6.58 -25.37
CA ASN A 62 -17.81 -6.17 -26.77
C ASN A 62 -19.19 -6.20 -27.41
N LYS A 63 -19.97 -7.27 -27.19
CA LYS A 63 -21.34 -7.40 -27.74
C LYS A 63 -22.29 -6.33 -27.18
N ASN A 64 -22.31 -6.14 -25.88
CA ASN A 64 -23.34 -5.36 -25.19
C ASN A 64 -22.95 -3.89 -24.97
N LYS A 65 -21.67 -3.56 -24.98
CA LYS A 65 -21.14 -2.22 -24.64
C LYS A 65 -20.17 -1.67 -25.70
N ASN A 66 -19.99 -2.39 -26.81
CA ASN A 66 -19.01 -2.03 -27.85
C ASN A 66 -17.59 -1.78 -27.28
N CYS A 67 -17.19 -2.57 -26.27
CA CYS A 67 -15.88 -2.48 -25.65
C CYS A 67 -14.82 -2.99 -26.64
N LEU A 68 -13.88 -2.13 -27.03
CA LEU A 68 -12.87 -2.42 -28.06
C LEU A 68 -11.48 -2.73 -27.48
N MET A 69 -11.24 -2.40 -26.20
CA MET A 69 -9.93 -2.57 -25.58
C MET A 69 -10.05 -3.07 -24.15
N GLN A 70 -9.19 -4.03 -23.77
CA GLN A 70 -8.99 -4.46 -22.40
C GLN A 70 -7.58 -4.08 -21.96
N ILE A 71 -7.46 -3.46 -20.76
CA ILE A 71 -6.19 -3.00 -20.17
C ILE A 71 -5.93 -3.75 -18.88
N GLY A 72 -4.67 -4.12 -18.63
CA GLY A 72 -4.28 -4.74 -17.36
C GLY A 72 -2.77 -4.67 -17.09
N GLY A 73 -2.32 -5.26 -16.01
CA GLY A 73 -0.91 -5.50 -15.76
C GLY A 73 -0.37 -6.63 -16.65
N SER A 74 0.95 -6.73 -16.78
CA SER A 74 1.60 -7.78 -17.60
C SER A 74 1.25 -9.19 -17.13
N ASP A 75 0.90 -9.38 -15.86
CA ASP A 75 0.38 -10.64 -15.32
C ASP A 75 -1.00 -11.03 -15.88
N GLN A 76 -1.75 -10.09 -16.47
CA GLN A 76 -3.04 -10.32 -17.11
C GLN A 76 -2.94 -10.62 -18.62
N TRP A 77 -1.74 -10.61 -19.19
CA TRP A 77 -1.56 -10.77 -20.64
C TRP A 77 -2.26 -12.02 -21.20
N GLY A 78 -2.06 -13.18 -20.56
CA GLY A 78 -2.69 -14.43 -20.97
C GLY A 78 -4.23 -14.35 -21.00
N ASN A 79 -4.82 -13.73 -20.00
CA ASN A 79 -6.27 -13.57 -19.91
C ASN A 79 -6.79 -12.62 -21.01
N ILE A 80 -6.12 -11.48 -21.19
CA ILE A 80 -6.51 -10.44 -22.15
C ILE A 80 -6.41 -10.96 -23.60
N ILE A 81 -5.29 -11.59 -23.96
CA ILE A 81 -5.09 -12.07 -25.33
C ILE A 81 -6.06 -13.19 -25.70
N ASN A 82 -6.45 -14.03 -24.73
CA ASN A 82 -7.48 -15.03 -24.94
C ASN A 82 -8.83 -14.38 -25.29
N GLY A 83 -9.17 -13.25 -24.67
CA GLY A 83 -10.37 -12.47 -25.00
C GLY A 83 -10.33 -11.89 -26.43
N VAL A 84 -9.17 -11.30 -26.79
CA VAL A 84 -8.95 -10.77 -28.16
C VAL A 84 -9.13 -11.86 -29.20
N GLU A 85 -8.54 -13.04 -28.99
CA GLU A 85 -8.65 -14.15 -29.92
C GLU A 85 -10.06 -14.77 -29.97
N LEU A 86 -10.72 -14.87 -28.80
CA LEU A 86 -12.09 -15.34 -28.74
C LEU A 86 -13.03 -14.47 -29.59
N ILE A 87 -12.95 -13.14 -29.42
CA ILE A 87 -13.78 -12.19 -30.20
C ILE A 87 -13.49 -12.29 -31.69
N LYS A 88 -12.22 -12.38 -32.07
CA LYS A 88 -11.84 -12.57 -33.47
C LYS A 88 -12.44 -13.86 -34.06
N ARG A 89 -12.33 -14.99 -33.36
CA ARG A 89 -12.82 -16.30 -33.84
C ARG A 89 -14.35 -16.40 -33.79
N HIS A 90 -14.99 -15.81 -32.81
CA HIS A 90 -16.43 -15.90 -32.62
C HIS A 90 -17.22 -14.90 -33.48
N SER A 91 -16.72 -13.66 -33.61
CA SER A 91 -17.47 -12.55 -34.21
C SER A 91 -16.75 -11.90 -35.41
N ASN A 92 -15.55 -12.35 -35.76
CA ASN A 92 -14.66 -11.75 -36.77
C ASN A 92 -14.44 -10.24 -36.58
N LYS A 93 -14.47 -9.77 -35.30
CA LYS A 93 -14.22 -8.36 -34.93
C LYS A 93 -12.79 -8.17 -34.45
N GLN A 94 -12.24 -7.00 -34.74
CA GLN A 94 -10.95 -6.59 -34.20
C GLN A 94 -11.15 -5.85 -32.89
N VAL A 95 -10.43 -6.30 -31.84
CA VAL A 95 -10.33 -5.67 -30.55
C VAL A 95 -8.87 -5.70 -30.08
N PHE A 96 -8.55 -4.93 -29.04
CA PHE A 96 -7.18 -4.69 -28.62
C PHE A 96 -6.97 -5.07 -27.16
N GLY A 97 -5.76 -5.51 -26.84
CA GLY A 97 -5.27 -5.70 -25.47
C GLY A 97 -4.06 -4.79 -25.22
N LEU A 98 -4.02 -4.15 -24.06
CA LEU A 98 -2.88 -3.35 -23.61
C LEU A 98 -2.45 -3.82 -22.24
N THR A 99 -1.16 -4.09 -22.05
CA THR A 99 -0.62 -4.38 -20.72
C THR A 99 0.51 -3.43 -20.36
N THR A 100 0.60 -3.11 -19.08
CA THR A 100 1.70 -2.34 -18.51
C THR A 100 2.56 -3.24 -17.63
N PRO A 101 3.87 -2.98 -17.52
CA PRO A 101 4.70 -3.67 -16.54
C PRO A 101 4.14 -3.54 -15.13
N LEU A 102 4.32 -4.56 -14.30
CA LEU A 102 3.93 -4.49 -12.88
C LEU A 102 4.78 -3.45 -12.15
N ILE A 103 4.12 -2.63 -11.33
CA ILE A 103 4.82 -1.67 -10.49
C ILE A 103 5.40 -2.41 -9.30
N THR A 104 6.72 -2.48 -9.24
CA THR A 104 7.49 -3.07 -8.15
C THR A 104 8.29 -2.01 -7.41
N LEU A 105 8.53 -2.25 -6.13
CA LEU A 105 9.47 -1.49 -5.32
C LEU A 105 10.91 -1.85 -5.70
N ALA A 106 11.87 -0.99 -5.37
CA ALA A 106 13.30 -1.27 -5.53
C ALA A 106 13.79 -2.53 -4.79
N SER A 107 13.02 -2.99 -3.80
CA SER A 107 13.22 -4.29 -3.13
C SER A 107 12.75 -5.50 -3.95
N GLY A 108 12.10 -5.30 -5.11
CA GLY A 108 11.45 -6.36 -5.89
C GLY A 108 10.03 -6.72 -5.43
N ALA A 109 9.57 -6.21 -4.30
CA ALA A 109 8.22 -6.45 -3.80
C ALA A 109 7.17 -5.71 -4.67
N LYS A 110 5.96 -6.28 -4.77
CA LYS A 110 4.84 -5.59 -5.44
C LYS A 110 4.42 -4.35 -4.66
N MET A 111 4.22 -3.23 -5.35
CA MET A 111 3.71 -2.01 -4.73
C MET A 111 2.28 -2.18 -4.22
N GLY A 112 1.94 -1.43 -3.16
CA GLY A 112 0.59 -1.39 -2.57
C GLY A 112 0.27 -2.51 -1.59
N LYS A 113 1.18 -3.49 -1.41
CA LYS A 113 1.11 -4.51 -0.35
C LYS A 113 2.30 -4.34 0.58
N THR A 114 2.03 -4.02 1.84
CA THR A 114 3.03 -3.96 2.91
C THR A 114 2.86 -5.15 3.85
N GLU A 115 3.83 -5.39 4.73
CA GLU A 115 3.68 -6.38 5.82
C GLU A 115 2.46 -6.10 6.71
N LYS A 116 2.01 -4.84 6.76
CA LYS A 116 0.82 -4.38 7.50
C LYS A 116 -0.47 -4.41 6.68
N GLY A 117 -0.44 -4.89 5.44
CA GLY A 117 -1.60 -4.96 4.55
C GLY A 117 -1.56 -3.97 3.38
N ALA A 118 -2.72 -3.72 2.78
CA ALA A 118 -2.84 -2.81 1.64
C ALA A 118 -2.79 -1.34 2.04
N ILE A 119 -2.32 -0.48 1.14
CA ILE A 119 -2.43 0.98 1.29
C ILE A 119 -3.80 1.40 0.78
N TRP A 120 -4.68 1.72 1.73
CA TRP A 120 -6.06 2.07 1.43
C TRP A 120 -6.18 3.52 0.94
N LEU A 121 -7.07 3.74 -0.02
CA LEU A 121 -7.38 5.07 -0.56
C LEU A 121 -8.52 5.75 0.21
N ASP A 122 -9.36 4.98 0.91
CA ASP A 122 -10.45 5.51 1.73
C ASP A 122 -9.88 6.13 3.02
N LYS A 123 -10.13 7.44 3.20
CA LYS A 123 -9.73 8.21 4.39
C LYS A 123 -10.27 7.66 5.71
N LYS A 124 -11.35 6.89 5.68
CA LYS A 124 -11.93 6.24 6.87
C LYS A 124 -11.10 5.05 7.34
N ILE A 125 -10.34 4.42 6.44
CA ILE A 125 -9.51 3.23 6.73
C ILE A 125 -8.06 3.64 6.94
N LEU A 126 -7.53 4.57 6.12
CA LEU A 126 -6.17 5.10 6.23
C LEU A 126 -6.24 6.63 6.20
N SER A 127 -5.77 7.30 7.26
CA SER A 127 -5.81 8.76 7.33
C SER A 127 -5.00 9.41 6.20
N ALA A 128 -5.35 10.65 5.83
CA ALA A 128 -4.57 11.40 4.84
C ALA A 128 -3.10 11.59 5.27
N TYR A 129 -2.86 11.72 6.58
CA TYR A 129 -1.51 11.81 7.13
C TYR A 129 -0.73 10.49 6.97
N ASP A 130 -1.32 9.35 7.28
CA ASP A 130 -0.66 8.04 7.12
C ASP A 130 -0.42 7.71 5.64
N TYR A 131 -1.35 8.08 4.76
CA TYR A 131 -1.18 7.98 3.31
C TYR A 131 -0.01 8.87 2.83
N TRP A 132 0.07 10.12 3.31
CA TRP A 132 1.19 11.02 3.04
C TRP A 132 2.51 10.45 3.55
N GLN A 133 2.52 9.88 4.76
CA GLN A 133 3.71 9.25 5.36
C GLN A 133 4.18 8.02 4.57
N PHE A 134 3.26 7.24 4.01
CA PHE A 134 3.62 6.13 3.12
C PHE A 134 4.48 6.63 1.95
N TRP A 135 4.04 7.66 1.25
CA TRP A 135 4.78 8.23 0.13
C TRP A 135 6.07 8.93 0.56
N ARG A 136 6.05 9.62 1.70
CA ARG A 136 7.25 10.25 2.28
C ARG A 136 8.34 9.25 2.64
N ASN A 137 7.99 8.01 2.95
CA ASN A 137 8.89 6.92 3.31
C ASN A 137 9.29 6.03 2.11
N THR A 138 9.00 6.44 0.87
CA THR A 138 9.44 5.77 -0.35
C THR A 138 10.97 5.60 -0.36
N ASP A 139 11.46 4.45 -0.88
CA ASP A 139 12.90 4.23 -1.09
C ASP A 139 13.45 5.27 -2.08
N ASP A 140 14.66 5.76 -1.82
CA ASP A 140 15.30 6.81 -2.64
C ASP A 140 15.34 6.45 -4.13
N ARG A 141 15.56 5.17 -4.44
CA ARG A 141 15.63 4.62 -5.80
C ARG A 141 14.29 4.63 -6.54
N ASP A 142 13.18 4.67 -5.83
CA ASP A 142 11.84 4.64 -6.40
C ASP A 142 11.22 6.04 -6.58
N VAL A 143 11.78 7.08 -5.96
CA VAL A 143 11.16 8.42 -5.90
C VAL A 143 10.88 8.98 -7.30
N ILE A 144 11.87 9.01 -8.18
CA ILE A 144 11.72 9.55 -9.55
C ILE A 144 10.72 8.71 -10.35
N LYS A 145 10.81 7.37 -10.25
CA LYS A 145 9.86 6.47 -10.90
C LYS A 145 8.43 6.76 -10.46
N PHE A 146 8.20 6.98 -9.17
CA PHE A 146 6.87 7.24 -8.63
C PHE A 146 6.38 8.65 -8.90
N LEU A 147 7.25 9.64 -9.00
CA LEU A 147 6.87 10.97 -9.52
C LEU A 147 6.30 10.86 -10.94
N ASN A 148 6.91 10.04 -11.81
CA ASN A 148 6.40 9.79 -13.17
C ASN A 148 5.06 9.05 -13.20
N PHE A 149 4.84 8.08 -12.30
CA PHE A 149 3.64 7.24 -12.36
C PHE A 149 2.45 7.78 -11.58
N PHE A 150 2.70 8.56 -10.54
CA PHE A 150 1.66 8.93 -9.56
C PHE A 150 1.51 10.44 -9.37
N THR A 151 2.01 11.24 -10.30
CA THR A 151 1.79 12.70 -10.27
C THR A 151 1.46 13.22 -11.67
N ASP A 152 0.84 14.41 -11.72
CA ASP A 152 0.53 15.12 -12.96
C ASP A 152 1.68 16.04 -13.41
N LEU A 153 2.88 15.85 -12.88
CA LEU A 153 4.06 16.63 -13.27
C LEU A 153 4.49 16.25 -14.68
N HIS A 154 4.85 17.24 -15.47
CA HIS A 154 5.36 17.00 -16.82
C HIS A 154 6.73 16.29 -16.76
N ILE A 155 7.03 15.47 -17.76
CA ILE A 155 8.29 14.70 -17.81
C ILE A 155 9.51 15.64 -17.72
N ASP A 156 9.48 16.78 -18.41
CA ASP A 156 10.57 17.77 -18.40
C ASP A 156 10.76 18.38 -17.00
N GLU A 157 9.67 18.60 -16.24
CA GLU A 157 9.77 19.05 -14.85
C GLU A 157 10.46 18.01 -13.98
N ILE A 158 10.07 16.72 -14.13
CA ILE A 158 10.68 15.62 -13.36
C ILE A 158 12.16 15.45 -13.72
N GLU A 159 12.53 15.57 -14.99
CA GLU A 159 13.94 15.56 -15.43
C GLU A 159 14.75 16.67 -14.74
N GLY A 160 14.20 17.89 -14.66
CA GLY A 160 14.83 19.01 -13.95
C GLY A 160 14.97 18.81 -12.42
N LEU A 161 14.22 17.86 -11.86
CA LEU A 161 14.27 17.55 -10.43
C LEU A 161 15.35 16.52 -10.04
N LYS A 162 15.93 15.78 -10.97
CA LYS A 162 16.86 14.65 -10.69
C LYS A 162 18.05 15.03 -9.82
N ASN A 163 18.50 16.28 -9.86
CA ASN A 163 19.64 16.77 -9.09
C ASN A 163 19.26 17.45 -7.76
N LYS A 164 17.95 17.48 -7.41
CA LYS A 164 17.50 18.05 -6.15
C LYS A 164 17.68 17.11 -4.97
N ASN A 165 17.62 17.66 -3.76
CA ASN A 165 17.71 16.87 -2.54
C ASN A 165 16.60 15.80 -2.52
N ILE A 166 16.97 14.55 -2.27
CA ILE A 166 16.06 13.42 -2.29
C ILE A 166 14.91 13.56 -1.26
N ASN A 167 15.18 14.20 -0.12
CA ASN A 167 14.16 14.44 0.89
C ASN A 167 13.09 15.43 0.42
N ASP A 168 13.48 16.45 -0.35
CA ASP A 168 12.55 17.41 -0.94
C ASP A 168 11.69 16.74 -2.01
N LEU A 169 12.29 15.85 -2.80
CA LEU A 169 11.55 15.04 -3.79
C LEU A 169 10.55 14.09 -3.14
N LYS A 170 10.89 13.49 -2.00
CA LYS A 170 9.96 12.67 -1.22
C LYS A 170 8.79 13.49 -0.65
N ILE A 171 9.05 14.71 -0.21
CA ILE A 171 8.00 15.63 0.23
C ILE A 171 7.11 16.01 -0.95
N LEU A 172 7.70 16.33 -2.09
CA LEU A 172 6.96 16.65 -3.32
C LEU A 172 6.05 15.48 -3.74
N LEU A 173 6.61 14.24 -3.78
CA LEU A 173 5.85 13.04 -4.10
C LEU A 173 4.67 12.85 -3.15
N ALA A 174 4.92 12.93 -1.84
CA ALA A 174 3.88 12.78 -0.81
C ALA A 174 2.79 13.87 -0.92
N ASN A 175 3.19 15.11 -1.18
CA ASN A 175 2.24 16.20 -1.36
C ASN A 175 1.38 15.99 -2.61
N LYS A 176 1.98 15.71 -3.76
CA LYS A 176 1.28 15.54 -5.04
C LYS A 176 0.31 14.36 -5.00
N THR A 177 0.73 13.21 -4.51
CA THR A 177 -0.13 12.02 -4.39
C THR A 177 -1.26 12.22 -3.39
N THR A 178 -1.00 12.91 -2.26
CA THR A 178 -2.05 13.20 -1.28
C THR A 178 -3.00 14.30 -1.78
N GLU A 179 -2.50 15.30 -2.50
CA GLU A 179 -3.32 16.32 -3.15
C GLU A 179 -4.29 15.71 -4.16
N MET A 180 -3.81 14.79 -4.98
CA MET A 180 -4.63 14.08 -5.98
C MET A 180 -5.76 13.27 -5.32
N LEU A 181 -5.49 12.59 -4.21
CA LEU A 181 -6.47 11.71 -3.57
C LEU A 181 -7.37 12.41 -2.55
N HIS A 182 -6.81 13.29 -1.73
CA HIS A 182 -7.49 13.87 -0.56
C HIS A 182 -7.64 15.40 -0.64
N GLY A 183 -7.11 16.01 -1.68
CA GLY A 183 -7.16 17.45 -1.92
C GLY A 183 -6.01 18.22 -1.26
N LYS A 184 -5.79 19.43 -1.77
CA LYS A 184 -4.66 20.32 -1.42
C LYS A 184 -4.56 20.64 0.07
N ASN A 185 -5.72 20.84 0.72
CA ASN A 185 -5.77 21.20 2.14
C ASN A 185 -5.24 20.07 3.03
N GLU A 186 -5.63 18.82 2.74
CA GLU A 186 -5.18 17.65 3.50
C GLU A 186 -3.69 17.36 3.25
N ALA A 187 -3.19 17.56 2.02
CA ALA A 187 -1.77 17.44 1.73
C ALA A 187 -0.92 18.44 2.55
N LYS A 188 -1.31 19.72 2.53
CA LYS A 188 -0.64 20.77 3.29
C LYS A 188 -0.70 20.54 4.79
N LYS A 189 -1.87 20.12 5.30
CA LYS A 189 -2.05 19.76 6.72
C LYS A 189 -1.12 18.60 7.11
N SER A 190 -1.04 17.55 6.29
CA SER A 190 -0.17 16.39 6.53
C SER A 190 1.31 16.76 6.54
N GLU A 191 1.74 17.62 5.62
CA GLU A 191 3.11 18.14 5.58
C GLU A 191 3.43 18.95 6.84
N ASN A 192 2.53 19.83 7.28
CA ASN A 192 2.72 20.64 8.49
C ASN A 192 2.81 19.77 9.74
N ILE A 193 1.91 18.80 9.89
CA ILE A 193 1.96 17.82 11.00
C ILE A 193 3.32 17.09 10.99
N ALA A 194 3.80 16.67 9.82
CA ALA A 194 5.10 16.02 9.72
C ALA A 194 6.24 16.95 10.12
N LYS A 195 6.26 18.19 9.64
CA LYS A 195 7.28 19.19 10.03
C LYS A 195 7.29 19.43 11.54
N GLU A 196 6.13 19.61 12.15
CA GLU A 196 6.00 19.78 13.59
C GLU A 196 6.44 18.55 14.35
N THR A 197 6.08 17.35 13.89
CA THR A 197 6.42 16.08 14.56
C THR A 197 7.92 15.81 14.56
N PHE A 198 8.63 16.16 13.50
CA PHE A 198 10.06 15.88 13.31
C PHE A 198 10.97 17.06 13.68
N SER A 199 10.43 18.25 14.01
CA SER A 199 11.23 19.34 14.55
C SER A 199 11.77 18.98 15.93
N GLU A 200 13.02 19.34 16.24
CA GLU A 200 13.67 19.04 17.52
C GLU A 200 12.93 19.64 18.72
N ASN A 201 12.16 20.70 18.51
CA ASN A 201 11.38 21.40 19.53
C ASN A 201 9.89 21.03 19.56
N SER A 202 9.46 20.00 18.83
CA SER A 202 8.03 19.68 18.75
C SER A 202 7.51 19.07 20.05
N SER A 203 6.47 19.69 20.58
CA SER A 203 5.74 19.19 21.77
C SER A 203 4.89 17.94 21.46
N GLY A 204 4.73 17.55 20.18
CA GLY A 204 3.94 16.38 19.80
C GLY A 204 2.42 16.59 19.84
N SER A 205 1.94 17.84 19.83
CA SER A 205 0.52 18.18 19.93
C SER A 205 -0.39 17.54 18.89
N ASN A 206 0.14 17.28 17.68
CA ASN A 206 -0.61 16.72 16.53
C ASN A 206 -0.37 15.22 16.29
N LEU A 207 0.28 14.52 17.23
CA LEU A 207 0.48 13.07 17.14
C LEU A 207 -0.82 12.31 17.45
N HIS A 208 -0.93 11.10 16.91
CA HIS A 208 -1.94 10.16 17.38
C HIS A 208 -1.84 10.00 18.89
N SER A 209 -2.95 10.18 19.60
CA SER A 209 -2.96 10.15 21.07
C SER A 209 -3.58 8.88 21.60
N ILE A 210 -3.04 8.43 22.73
CA ILE A 210 -3.64 7.39 23.59
C ILE A 210 -3.84 7.96 24.97
N LYS A 211 -4.88 7.49 25.66
CA LYS A 211 -5.23 7.92 27.01
C LYS A 211 -4.61 6.97 28.02
N LEU A 212 -3.90 7.53 29.00
CA LEU A 212 -3.30 6.81 30.12
C LEU A 212 -3.98 7.23 31.42
N ASP A 213 -4.51 6.25 32.17
CA ASP A 213 -5.10 6.51 33.48
C ASP A 213 -4.03 6.86 34.54
N ARG A 214 -4.27 7.89 35.34
CA ARG A 214 -3.37 8.32 36.40
C ARG A 214 -3.05 7.22 37.42
N SER A 215 -3.95 6.26 37.60
CA SER A 215 -3.72 5.12 38.51
C SER A 215 -2.52 4.27 38.10
N LEU A 216 -2.20 4.19 36.80
CA LEU A 216 -1.02 3.46 36.28
C LEU A 216 0.29 4.16 36.64
N ILE A 217 0.29 5.50 36.72
CA ILE A 217 1.45 6.27 37.18
C ILE A 217 1.63 6.08 38.67
N ASN A 218 0.55 6.09 39.45
CA ASN A 218 0.59 5.83 40.89
C ASN A 218 1.11 4.40 41.21
N LYS A 219 0.87 3.44 40.29
CA LYS A 219 1.43 2.08 40.35
C LYS A 219 2.89 2.00 39.85
N LYS A 220 3.55 3.14 39.57
CA LYS A 220 4.95 3.26 39.17
C LYS A 220 5.22 2.51 37.83
N ILE A 221 4.39 2.74 36.82
CA ILE A 221 4.60 2.16 35.46
C ILE A 221 6.02 2.49 34.97
N ASN A 222 6.76 1.49 34.50
CA ASN A 222 8.09 1.67 33.93
C ASN A 222 8.03 1.93 32.43
N ILE A 223 9.15 2.31 31.82
CA ILE A 223 9.27 2.64 30.40
C ILE A 223 8.89 1.45 29.48
N ILE A 224 9.25 0.22 29.86
CA ILE A 224 8.94 -0.97 29.05
C ILE A 224 7.42 -1.17 28.97
N ASP A 225 6.75 -1.11 30.13
CA ASP A 225 5.30 -1.30 30.17
C ASP A 225 4.55 -0.13 29.53
N LEU A 226 5.06 1.09 29.59
CA LEU A 226 4.51 2.23 28.86
C LEU A 226 4.62 2.04 27.34
N VAL A 227 5.75 1.54 26.84
CA VAL A 227 5.93 1.27 25.41
C VAL A 227 4.98 0.17 24.94
N VAL A 228 4.82 -0.92 25.69
CA VAL A 228 3.84 -1.97 25.38
C VAL A 228 2.42 -1.40 25.40
N PHE A 229 2.06 -0.63 26.42
CA PHE A 229 0.75 0.03 26.50
C PHE A 229 0.47 0.92 25.28
N SER A 230 1.49 1.62 24.80
CA SER A 230 1.39 2.49 23.63
C SER A 230 1.19 1.75 22.31
N LYS A 231 1.39 0.42 22.29
CA LYS A 231 1.38 -0.44 21.08
C LYS A 231 2.41 -0.04 20.01
N LEU A 232 3.38 0.81 20.33
CA LEU A 232 4.49 1.13 19.43
C LEU A 232 5.43 -0.07 19.25
N GLU A 233 5.57 -0.90 20.29
CA GLU A 233 6.29 -2.16 20.26
C GLU A 233 5.69 -3.10 21.32
N ASN A 234 5.44 -4.36 20.96
CA ASN A 234 4.80 -5.33 21.83
C ASN A 234 5.80 -6.28 22.51
N SER A 235 6.98 -6.45 21.93
CA SER A 235 8.00 -7.35 22.45
C SER A 235 8.86 -6.65 23.52
N LYS A 236 8.73 -7.09 24.77
CA LYS A 236 9.56 -6.57 25.88
C LYS A 236 11.07 -6.79 25.65
N SER A 237 11.46 -7.85 24.94
CA SER A 237 12.85 -8.13 24.57
C SER A 237 13.38 -7.09 23.58
N GLU A 238 12.58 -6.78 22.53
CA GLU A 238 12.93 -5.77 21.55
C GLU A 238 12.98 -4.37 22.18
N ILE A 239 12.05 -4.05 23.09
CA ILE A 239 12.07 -2.77 23.83
C ILE A 239 13.37 -2.59 24.62
N ARG A 240 13.86 -3.65 25.30
CA ARG A 240 15.16 -3.59 25.99
C ARG A 240 16.32 -3.35 25.04
N ARG A 241 16.30 -3.98 23.87
CA ARG A 241 17.31 -3.75 22.81
C ARG A 241 17.28 -2.30 22.32
N LEU A 242 16.08 -1.74 22.11
CA LEU A 242 15.88 -0.34 21.70
C LEU A 242 16.33 0.67 22.77
N ILE A 243 16.14 0.36 24.06
CA ILE A 243 16.66 1.19 25.16
C ILE A 243 18.18 1.20 25.14
N LYS A 244 18.83 0.02 25.07
CA LYS A 244 20.30 -0.09 24.98
C LYS A 244 20.88 0.61 23.73
N GLY A 245 20.10 0.64 22.63
CA GLY A 245 20.46 1.36 21.40
C GLY A 245 20.11 2.86 21.42
N ASN A 246 19.73 3.44 22.56
CA ASN A 246 19.35 4.86 22.70
C ASN A 246 18.22 5.29 21.74
N ALA A 247 17.36 4.34 21.36
CA ALA A 247 16.30 4.58 20.39
C ALA A 247 14.98 5.06 21.03
N ILE A 248 14.81 4.92 22.35
CA ILE A 248 13.59 5.34 23.06
C ILE A 248 13.79 6.72 23.66
N LYS A 249 12.82 7.62 23.42
CA LYS A 249 12.84 8.99 23.93
C LYS A 249 11.49 9.36 24.56
N ILE A 250 11.53 10.09 25.66
CA ILE A 250 10.39 10.80 26.24
C ILE A 250 10.67 12.29 26.15
N ASN A 251 9.72 13.04 25.57
CA ASN A 251 9.84 14.48 25.36
C ASN A 251 11.20 14.85 24.73
N ASN A 252 11.63 14.08 23.71
CA ASN A 252 12.89 14.17 23.00
C ASN A 252 14.16 13.82 23.80
N LYS A 253 14.07 13.49 25.09
CA LYS A 253 15.19 13.02 25.92
C LYS A 253 15.33 11.51 25.82
N VAL A 254 16.55 11.03 25.56
CA VAL A 254 16.86 9.60 25.49
C VAL A 254 16.65 8.95 26.86
N ILE A 255 16.05 7.77 26.85
CA ILE A 255 15.90 6.90 28.00
C ILE A 255 16.81 5.68 27.79
N ASP A 256 17.82 5.56 28.63
CA ASP A 256 18.85 4.52 28.60
C ASP A 256 18.71 3.47 29.72
N ASN A 257 17.78 3.71 30.64
CA ASN A 257 17.54 2.83 31.79
C ASN A 257 16.23 2.04 31.64
N GLU A 258 16.32 0.71 31.63
CA GLU A 258 15.17 -0.20 31.54
C GLU A 258 14.19 -0.08 32.72
N LYS A 259 14.68 0.35 33.90
CA LYS A 259 13.90 0.55 35.12
C LYS A 259 13.38 1.98 35.29
N PHE A 260 13.47 2.81 34.22
CA PHE A 260 13.01 4.20 34.29
C PHE A 260 11.50 4.25 34.59
N ILE A 261 11.12 4.91 35.66
CA ILE A 261 9.74 5.04 36.12
C ILE A 261 9.14 6.32 35.52
N ILE A 262 7.92 6.22 35.08
CA ILE A 262 7.17 7.35 34.51
C ILE A 262 6.54 8.13 35.68
N GLU A 263 6.92 9.39 35.80
CA GLU A 263 6.43 10.31 36.85
C GLU A 263 5.53 11.40 36.22
N LEU A 264 4.63 11.95 37.04
CA LEU A 264 3.71 13.03 36.62
C LEU A 264 4.44 14.26 36.08
N LYS A 265 5.64 14.57 36.59
CA LYS A 265 6.46 15.70 36.12
C LYS A 265 6.91 15.60 34.65
N LEU A 266 6.79 14.43 34.04
CA LEU A 266 7.13 14.22 32.61
C LEU A 266 5.99 14.65 31.69
N PHE A 267 4.80 14.87 32.21
CA PHE A 267 3.65 15.30 31.48
C PHE A 267 3.58 16.83 31.44
N ASN A 268 3.75 17.41 30.24
CA ASN A 268 3.55 18.83 29.99
C ASN A 268 2.14 19.02 29.46
N ASP A 269 1.33 19.91 30.02
CA ASP A 269 -0.07 20.11 29.61
C ASP A 269 -0.89 18.82 29.56
N ASN A 270 -0.70 17.92 30.56
CA ASN A 270 -1.34 16.59 30.63
C ASN A 270 -0.95 15.59 29.54
N TYR A 271 0.12 15.80 28.81
CA TYR A 271 0.61 14.79 27.85
C TYR A 271 2.12 14.66 27.85
N LEU A 272 2.61 13.52 27.37
CA LEU A 272 4.01 13.29 27.03
C LEU A 272 4.15 12.73 25.62
N LYS A 273 5.25 13.05 24.96
CA LYS A 273 5.63 12.49 23.65
C LYS A 273 6.55 11.29 23.90
N LEU A 274 6.09 10.10 23.47
CA LEU A 274 6.91 8.89 23.43
C LEU A 274 7.38 8.65 22.00
N SER A 275 8.66 8.35 21.80
CA SER A 275 9.27 8.14 20.51
C SER A 275 10.14 6.89 20.49
N ILE A 276 10.12 6.13 19.38
CA ILE A 276 11.01 4.99 19.11
C ILE A 276 11.71 5.21 17.78
N GLY A 277 13.02 5.45 17.83
CA GLY A 277 13.82 5.81 16.67
C GLY A 277 13.39 7.15 16.07
N LYS A 278 13.53 7.27 14.75
CA LYS A 278 13.24 8.52 14.02
C LYS A 278 11.83 8.59 13.41
N LYS A 279 11.07 7.49 13.46
CA LYS A 279 9.82 7.38 12.67
C LYS A 279 8.56 7.05 13.47
N ARG A 280 8.70 6.50 14.68
CA ARG A 280 7.58 6.04 15.52
C ARG A 280 7.38 6.98 16.70
N HIS A 281 6.28 7.73 16.69
CA HIS A 281 5.96 8.71 17.73
C HIS A 281 4.49 8.59 18.12
N ILE A 282 4.19 8.81 19.41
CA ILE A 282 2.82 8.83 19.92
C ILE A 282 2.72 9.85 21.06
N LYS A 283 1.56 10.47 21.19
CA LYS A 283 1.19 11.33 22.30
C LYS A 283 0.45 10.50 23.35
N ILE A 284 0.88 10.54 24.60
CA ILE A 284 0.20 9.87 25.70
C ILE A 284 -0.45 10.95 26.56
N GLU A 285 -1.78 10.96 26.58
CA GLU A 285 -2.60 11.93 27.32
C GLU A 285 -3.01 11.32 28.67
N LEU A 286 -2.87 12.10 29.73
CA LEU A 286 -3.24 11.71 31.07
C LEU A 286 -4.73 12.00 31.31
N ILE A 287 -5.49 11.00 31.76
CA ILE A 287 -6.89 11.12 32.14
C ILE A 287 -7.12 10.78 33.61
#